data_958af2658ec04eeae5be8252e6ad6634
#
_entry.id   958af2658ec04eeae5be8252e6ad6634
#
_cell.length_a   1.000
_cell.length_b   1.000
_cell.length_c   1.000
_cell.angle_alpha   90.00
_cell.angle_beta   90.00
_cell.angle_gamma   90.00
#
_symmetry.space_group_name_H-M   'P 1'
#
loop_
_entity.id
_entity.type
_entity.pdbx_description
1 polymer ?
#
loop_
_entity_poly.entity_id
_entity_poly.type
_entity_poly.pdbx_seq_one_letter_code
_entity_poly.pdbx_strand_id
1 'polypeptide(L)'
;MIVDVSNQIFSELFTLLDRMATISRPNQDNPLEYPYVTFDDFDNGDIADSKDTGGVKYTSIGFEIQIYTKGDTRMTDAKELRLLIDEKLSGEHGFLRTTSQKIPNLRDDSIYRYVIRYEGIVDENEKVYN
;
A
#
# COMPACT_ATOMS: atom_id res chain seq x y z
N MET A 1 14.21 8.49 -17.13
CA MET A 1 12.77 8.61 -16.79
C MET A 1 12.48 7.81 -15.51
N ILE A 2 11.76 8.41 -14.61
CA ILE A 2 11.32 7.71 -13.38
C ILE A 2 9.96 7.11 -13.65
N VAL A 3 9.82 5.81 -13.42
CA VAL A 3 8.54 5.13 -13.47
C VAL A 3 7.93 5.20 -12.07
N ASP A 4 6.78 5.83 -11.95
CA ASP A 4 6.10 5.99 -10.67
C ASP A 4 4.60 5.79 -10.85
N VAL A 5 4.09 4.75 -10.23
CA VAL A 5 2.65 4.43 -10.26
C VAL A 5 1.95 4.74 -8.94
N SER A 6 2.66 5.36 -7.99
CA SER A 6 2.12 5.57 -6.63
C SER A 6 0.85 6.42 -6.63
N ASN A 7 0.79 7.49 -7.41
CA ASN A 7 -0.39 8.35 -7.47
C ASN A 7 -1.61 7.62 -8.04
N GLN A 8 -1.38 6.80 -9.06
CA GLN A 8 -2.44 5.99 -9.64
C GLN A 8 -2.99 4.99 -8.62
N ILE A 9 -2.10 4.27 -7.95
CA ILE A 9 -2.49 3.28 -6.93
C ILE A 9 -3.24 3.98 -5.78
N PHE A 10 -2.73 5.13 -5.33
CA PHE A 10 -3.40 5.90 -4.28
C PHE A 10 -4.82 6.29 -4.69
N SER A 11 -5.00 6.79 -5.92
CA SER A 11 -6.32 7.17 -6.43
C SER A 11 -7.27 5.99 -6.50
N GLU A 12 -6.79 4.83 -6.93
CA GLU A 12 -7.60 3.63 -7.01
C GLU A 12 -8.02 3.14 -5.62
N LEU A 13 -7.12 3.20 -4.64
CA LEU A 13 -7.45 2.86 -3.26
C LEU A 13 -8.43 3.86 -2.65
N PHE A 14 -8.24 5.15 -2.93
CA PHE A 14 -9.14 6.19 -2.47
C PHE A 14 -10.58 5.90 -2.93
N THR A 15 -10.75 5.54 -4.19
CA THR A 15 -12.05 5.21 -4.75
C THR A 15 -12.61 3.91 -4.15
N LEU A 16 -11.74 2.89 -4.02
CA LEU A 16 -12.14 1.58 -3.50
C LEU A 16 -12.64 1.66 -2.06
N LEU A 17 -11.95 2.44 -1.23
CA LEU A 17 -12.23 2.53 0.20
C LEU A 17 -13.22 3.66 0.56
N ASP A 18 -13.76 4.34 -0.44
CA ASP A 18 -14.74 5.40 -0.21
C ASP A 18 -15.89 4.89 0.66
N ARG A 19 -16.26 5.69 1.66
CA ARG A 19 -17.29 5.36 2.67
C ARG A 19 -16.93 4.26 3.66
N MET A 20 -15.78 3.58 3.48
CA MET A 20 -15.33 2.54 4.39
C MET A 20 -14.22 3.04 5.31
N ALA A 21 -13.31 3.84 4.78
CA ALA A 21 -12.16 4.32 5.52
C ALA A 21 -11.64 5.62 4.94
N THR A 22 -10.97 6.39 5.79
CA THR A 22 -10.21 7.56 5.35
C THR A 22 -8.81 7.09 4.95
N ILE A 23 -8.35 7.49 3.77
CA ILE A 23 -7.01 7.15 3.30
C ILE A 23 -6.20 8.43 3.08
N SER A 24 -4.93 8.41 3.49
CA SER A 24 -4.03 9.55 3.34
C SER A 24 -2.58 9.10 3.22
N ARG A 25 -1.71 10.05 2.87
CA ARG A 25 -0.26 9.85 2.94
C ARG A 25 0.19 9.93 4.40
N PRO A 26 1.36 9.34 4.76
CA PRO A 26 1.91 9.46 6.10
C PRO A 26 2.22 10.91 6.47
N ASN A 27 2.49 11.14 7.75
CA ASN A 27 2.83 12.45 8.31
C ASN A 27 1.67 13.45 8.40
N GLN A 28 0.45 12.98 8.28
CA GLN A 28 -0.68 13.79 8.65
C GLN A 28 -0.88 13.72 10.16
N ASP A 29 -1.47 14.77 10.72
CA ASP A 29 -1.82 14.81 12.12
C ASP A 29 -2.75 13.66 12.49
N ASN A 30 -2.96 13.45 13.80
CA ASN A 30 -3.77 12.35 14.31
C ASN A 30 -5.05 12.16 13.53
N PRO A 31 -5.39 10.93 13.15
CA PRO A 31 -6.64 10.68 12.45
C PRO A 31 -7.82 11.06 13.31
N LEU A 32 -8.75 11.82 12.73
CA LEU A 32 -9.98 12.22 13.41
C LEU A 32 -11.05 11.15 13.34
N GLU A 33 -10.93 10.24 12.36
CA GLU A 33 -11.93 9.22 12.10
C GLU A 33 -11.27 7.86 11.90
N TYR A 34 -11.95 6.83 12.35
CA TYR A 34 -11.57 5.43 12.12
C TYR A 34 -12.69 4.74 11.34
N PRO A 35 -12.41 3.80 10.45
CA PRO A 35 -11.08 3.29 10.08
C PRO A 35 -10.23 4.32 9.31
N TYR A 36 -8.93 4.20 9.46
CA TYR A 36 -7.97 5.11 8.85
C TYR A 36 -6.86 4.29 8.19
N VAL A 37 -6.48 4.66 6.97
CA VAL A 37 -5.46 3.95 6.19
C VAL A 37 -4.40 4.94 5.73
N THR A 38 -3.13 4.56 5.90
CA THR A 38 -2.03 5.34 5.32
C THR A 38 -1.41 4.56 4.17
N PHE A 39 -0.96 5.29 3.16
CA PHE A 39 -0.30 4.74 1.98
C PHE A 39 1.02 5.47 1.78
N ASP A 40 2.11 4.72 1.70
CA ASP A 40 3.45 5.26 1.51
C ASP A 40 4.21 4.44 0.48
N ASP A 41 4.94 5.10 -0.41
CA ASP A 41 5.88 4.45 -1.29
C ASP A 41 7.25 4.51 -0.64
N PHE A 42 7.77 3.36 -0.22
CA PHE A 42 9.05 3.29 0.48
C PHE A 42 10.23 2.94 -0.43
N ASP A 43 9.96 2.51 -1.66
CA ASP A 43 10.99 2.15 -2.61
C ASP A 43 10.57 2.54 -4.02
N ASN A 44 11.47 3.22 -4.73
CA ASN A 44 11.34 3.51 -6.15
C ASN A 44 12.75 3.70 -6.69
N GLY A 45 13.31 2.64 -7.25
CA GLY A 45 14.69 2.65 -7.72
C GLY A 45 14.89 1.90 -9.01
N ASP A 46 15.73 2.42 -9.89
CA ASP A 46 16.06 1.74 -11.13
C ASP A 46 16.85 0.47 -10.86
N ILE A 47 16.57 -0.57 -11.65
CA ILE A 47 17.34 -1.80 -11.61
C ILE A 47 18.53 -1.61 -12.56
N ALA A 48 19.74 -1.66 -12.00
CA ALA A 48 20.97 -1.31 -12.71
C ALA A 48 21.20 -2.17 -13.96
N ASP A 49 20.91 -3.46 -13.90
CA ASP A 49 21.12 -4.38 -15.02
C ASP A 49 20.25 -4.08 -16.23
N SER A 50 19.10 -3.42 -16.02
CA SER A 50 18.19 -3.11 -17.10
C SER A 50 18.67 -2.01 -18.00
N LYS A 51 19.65 -1.19 -17.55
CA LYS A 51 20.22 -0.10 -18.34
C LYS A 51 21.05 -0.59 -19.51
N ASP A 52 21.59 -1.80 -19.42
CA ASP A 52 22.48 -2.37 -20.43
C ASP A 52 21.75 -3.22 -21.46
N THR A 53 20.45 -3.40 -21.33
CA THR A 53 19.67 -4.31 -22.20
C THR A 53 18.98 -3.62 -23.37
N GLY A 54 19.38 -2.38 -23.67
CA GLY A 54 19.04 -1.74 -24.95
C GLY A 54 17.62 -1.22 -25.10
N GLY A 55 16.93 -0.86 -24.03
CA GLY A 55 15.69 -0.15 -24.21
C GLY A 55 14.60 -0.36 -23.19
N VAL A 56 14.50 -1.50 -22.55
CA VAL A 56 13.49 -1.69 -21.52
C VAL A 56 14.07 -1.39 -20.15
N LYS A 57 13.50 -0.41 -19.47
CA LYS A 57 13.89 -0.04 -18.11
C LYS A 57 12.96 -0.65 -17.11
N TYR A 58 13.51 -1.12 -16.00
CA TYR A 58 12.76 -1.69 -14.91
C TYR A 58 13.01 -0.89 -13.65
N THR A 59 11.95 -0.67 -12.89
CA THR A 59 11.99 0.05 -11.61
C THR A 59 11.46 -0.86 -10.51
N SER A 60 12.21 -0.95 -9.42
CA SER A 60 11.75 -1.62 -8.20
C SER A 60 10.84 -0.67 -7.45
N ILE A 61 9.64 -1.12 -7.09
CA ILE A 61 8.65 -0.30 -6.40
C ILE A 61 8.17 -1.02 -5.16
N GLY A 62 8.04 -0.28 -4.07
CA GLY A 62 7.51 -0.82 -2.83
C GLY A 62 6.52 0.14 -2.19
N PHE A 63 5.40 -0.41 -1.70
CA PHE A 63 4.36 0.34 -0.99
C PHE A 63 4.16 -0.23 0.40
N GLU A 64 3.96 0.66 1.38
CA GLU A 64 3.56 0.28 2.73
C GLU A 64 2.17 0.85 3.03
N ILE A 65 1.29 -0.03 3.47
CA ILE A 65 -0.07 0.34 3.85
C ILE A 65 -0.25 0.02 5.32
N GLN A 66 -0.73 0.98 6.09
CA GLN A 66 -1.06 0.78 7.49
C GLN A 66 -2.55 1.03 7.68
N ILE A 67 -3.20 0.08 8.36
CA ILE A 67 -4.63 0.13 8.64
C ILE A 67 -4.82 0.33 10.14
N TYR A 68 -5.58 1.36 10.52
CA TYR A 68 -5.89 1.67 11.91
C TYR A 68 -7.39 1.56 12.10
N THR A 69 -7.81 0.70 13.01
CA THR A 69 -9.23 0.55 13.36
C THR A 69 -9.42 0.65 14.86
N LYS A 70 -10.61 1.02 15.29
CA LYS A 70 -10.93 1.21 16.69
C LYS A 70 -12.37 0.77 16.95
N GLY A 71 -12.65 0.31 18.18
CA GLY A 71 -13.98 -0.11 18.57
C GLY A 71 -14.14 -1.63 18.62
N ASP A 72 -15.36 -2.08 18.87
CA ASP A 72 -15.66 -3.49 19.13
C ASP A 72 -15.42 -4.39 17.90
N THR A 73 -15.56 -3.82 16.70
CA THR A 73 -15.39 -4.57 15.46
C THR A 73 -14.05 -4.29 14.77
N ARG A 74 -13.09 -3.73 15.52
CA ARG A 74 -11.82 -3.27 14.94
C ARG A 74 -11.05 -4.35 14.17
N MET A 75 -11.04 -5.58 14.68
CA MET A 75 -10.32 -6.68 14.00
C MET A 75 -11.02 -7.10 12.71
N THR A 76 -12.34 -7.17 12.73
CA THR A 76 -13.14 -7.50 11.55
C THR A 76 -13.03 -6.40 10.49
N ASP A 77 -13.11 -5.15 10.91
CA ASP A 77 -13.00 -4.01 10.01
C ASP A 77 -11.63 -3.97 9.32
N ALA A 78 -10.56 -4.20 10.09
CA ALA A 78 -9.21 -4.26 9.54
C ALA A 78 -9.06 -5.40 8.53
N LYS A 79 -9.65 -6.55 8.80
CA LYS A 79 -9.60 -7.70 7.91
C LYS A 79 -10.32 -7.42 6.59
N GLU A 80 -11.48 -6.80 6.65
CA GLU A 80 -12.23 -6.45 5.44
C GLU A 80 -11.44 -5.48 4.56
N LEU A 81 -10.86 -4.43 5.17
CA LEU A 81 -10.04 -3.48 4.45
C LEU A 81 -8.81 -4.14 3.83
N ARG A 82 -8.15 -5.01 4.60
CA ARG A 82 -6.98 -5.74 4.13
C ARG A 82 -7.28 -6.60 2.91
N LEU A 83 -8.42 -7.31 2.93
CA LEU A 83 -8.79 -8.18 1.81
C LEU A 83 -9.08 -7.38 0.54
N LEU A 84 -9.75 -6.23 0.67
CA LEU A 84 -10.02 -5.35 -0.46
C LEU A 84 -8.74 -4.77 -1.05
N ILE A 85 -7.84 -4.30 -0.19
CA ILE A 85 -6.55 -3.74 -0.62
C ILE A 85 -5.71 -4.81 -1.31
N ASP A 86 -5.64 -6.00 -0.73
CA ASP A 86 -4.86 -7.09 -1.30
C ASP A 86 -5.38 -7.51 -2.68
N GLU A 87 -6.69 -7.58 -2.85
CA GLU A 87 -7.27 -7.89 -4.16
C GLU A 87 -6.89 -6.84 -5.20
N LYS A 88 -6.86 -5.57 -4.81
CA LYS A 88 -6.46 -4.49 -5.72
C LYS A 88 -4.97 -4.56 -6.05
N LEU A 89 -4.11 -4.63 -5.05
CA LEU A 89 -2.66 -4.53 -5.26
C LEU A 89 -2.04 -5.84 -5.74
N SER A 90 -2.40 -6.96 -5.16
CA SER A 90 -1.87 -8.25 -5.55
C SER A 90 -2.69 -8.87 -6.69
N GLY A 91 -4.01 -8.88 -6.56
CA GLY A 91 -4.90 -9.51 -7.53
C GLY A 91 -4.96 -8.78 -8.87
N GLU A 92 -5.21 -7.48 -8.86
CA GLU A 92 -5.35 -6.70 -10.10
C GLU A 92 -4.02 -6.20 -10.64
N HIS A 93 -3.15 -5.66 -9.78
CA HIS A 93 -1.88 -5.06 -10.21
C HIS A 93 -0.70 -6.04 -10.21
N GLY A 94 -0.78 -7.14 -9.49
CA GLY A 94 0.26 -8.15 -9.49
C GLY A 94 1.45 -7.87 -8.58
N PHE A 95 1.34 -6.96 -7.63
CA PHE A 95 2.40 -6.73 -6.64
C PHE A 95 2.46 -7.89 -5.66
N LEU A 96 3.67 -8.23 -5.23
CA LEU A 96 3.89 -9.30 -4.25
C LEU A 96 3.74 -8.74 -2.82
N ARG A 97 2.88 -9.37 -2.02
CA ARG A 97 2.77 -9.03 -0.62
C ARG A 97 3.95 -9.62 0.14
N THR A 98 4.84 -8.78 0.65
CA THR A 98 6.07 -9.21 1.32
C THR A 98 5.95 -9.21 2.84
N THR A 99 5.04 -8.40 3.39
CA THR A 99 4.79 -8.32 4.83
C THR A 99 3.30 -8.15 5.06
N SER A 100 2.78 -8.86 6.06
CA SER A 100 1.37 -8.74 6.45
C SER A 100 1.29 -9.13 7.92
N GLN A 101 1.17 -8.13 8.81
CA GLN A 101 1.19 -8.42 10.24
C GLN A 101 0.51 -7.33 11.08
N LYS A 102 0.00 -7.76 12.22
CA LYS A 102 -0.49 -6.87 13.27
C LYS A 102 0.70 -6.24 13.98
N ILE A 103 0.63 -4.93 14.22
CA ILE A 103 1.64 -4.21 14.99
C ILE A 103 0.98 -3.59 16.21
N PRO A 104 1.54 -3.77 17.43
CA PRO A 104 1.01 -3.13 18.62
C PRO A 104 1.05 -1.62 18.50
N ASN A 105 -0.03 -0.94 18.93
CA ASN A 105 -0.03 0.50 19.07
C ASN A 105 0.28 0.85 20.52
N LEU A 106 1.51 1.29 20.78
CA LEU A 106 1.99 1.52 22.15
C LEU A 106 1.36 2.72 22.81
N ARG A 107 0.76 3.64 22.04
CA ARG A 107 0.11 4.83 22.60
C ARG A 107 -1.31 4.57 23.07
N ASP A 108 -2.00 3.66 22.39
CA ASP A 108 -3.40 3.37 22.69
C ASP A 108 -3.70 1.95 22.22
N ASP A 109 -3.82 1.03 23.16
CA ASP A 109 -4.06 -0.39 22.88
C ASP A 109 -5.49 -0.68 22.42
N SER A 110 -6.38 0.31 22.48
CA SER A 110 -7.73 0.18 21.90
C SER A 110 -7.72 0.30 20.39
N ILE A 111 -6.62 0.73 19.80
CA ILE A 111 -6.45 0.85 18.35
C ILE A 111 -5.78 -0.41 17.83
N TYR A 112 -6.43 -1.04 16.86
CA TYR A 112 -5.88 -2.16 16.12
C TYR A 112 -5.11 -1.63 14.91
N ARG A 113 -3.84 -1.98 14.81
CA ARG A 113 -2.95 -1.52 13.73
C ARG A 113 -2.44 -2.71 12.93
N TYR A 114 -2.56 -2.63 11.62
CA TYR A 114 -2.12 -3.69 10.72
C TYR A 114 -1.26 -3.10 9.60
N VAL A 115 -0.12 -3.74 9.31
CA VAL A 115 0.82 -3.25 8.28
C VAL A 115 0.95 -4.29 7.18
N ILE A 116 0.87 -3.81 5.94
CA ILE A 116 1.03 -4.63 4.75
C ILE A 116 2.07 -3.94 3.84
N ARG A 117 3.02 -4.71 3.32
CA ARG A 117 3.96 -4.21 2.32
C ARG A 117 3.80 -4.98 1.03
N TYR A 118 3.90 -4.25 -0.07
CA TYR A 118 3.84 -4.79 -1.42
C TYR A 118 5.06 -4.35 -2.19
N GLU A 119 5.64 -5.25 -2.98
CA GLU A 119 6.79 -4.97 -3.81
C GLU A 119 6.60 -5.56 -5.21
N GLY A 120 7.22 -4.93 -6.19
CA GLY A 120 7.18 -5.40 -7.55
C GLY A 120 8.18 -4.66 -8.41
N ILE A 121 8.38 -5.19 -9.61
CA ILE A 121 9.22 -4.58 -10.62
C ILE A 121 8.29 -4.10 -11.73
N VAL A 122 8.43 -2.85 -12.13
CA VAL A 122 7.55 -2.22 -13.10
C VAL A 122 8.37 -1.75 -14.30
N ASP A 123 7.91 -2.04 -15.51
CA ASP A 123 8.56 -1.55 -16.73
C ASP A 123 8.03 -0.16 -17.14
N GLU A 124 8.56 0.38 -18.24
CA GLU A 124 8.16 1.69 -18.76
C GLU A 124 6.68 1.76 -19.14
N ASN A 125 6.05 0.64 -19.41
CA ASN A 125 4.63 0.55 -19.77
C ASN A 125 3.76 0.26 -18.55
N GLU A 126 4.33 0.36 -17.35
CA GLU A 126 3.64 0.12 -16.08
C GLU A 126 3.19 -1.32 -15.88
N LYS A 127 3.79 -2.26 -16.62
CA LYS A 127 3.55 -3.68 -16.41
C LYS A 127 4.35 -4.16 -15.20
N VAL A 128 3.68 -4.90 -14.31
CA VAL A 128 4.26 -5.37 -13.05
C VAL A 128 4.79 -6.80 -13.21
N TYR A 129 5.99 -7.01 -12.73
CA TYR A 129 6.64 -8.33 -12.66
C TYR A 129 6.95 -8.66 -11.21
N ASN A 130 6.78 -9.91 -10.84
CA ASN A 130 7.12 -10.39 -9.50
C ASN A 130 8.44 -11.15 -9.50
#